data_b6296a53aacf445244d3d7361e460613
#
_entry.id   b6296a53aacf445244d3d7361e460613
#
_cell.length_a   1.000
_cell.length_b   1.000
_cell.length_c   1.000
_cell.angle_alpha   90.00
_cell.angle_beta   90.00
_cell.angle_gamma   90.00
#
_symmetry.space_group_name_H-M   'P 1'
#
loop_
_entity.id
_entity.type
_entity.pdbx_description
1 polymer ?
#
loop_
_entity_poly.entity_id
_entity_poly.type
_entity_poly.pdbx_seq_one_letter_code
_entity_poly.pdbx_strand_id
1 'polypeptide(L)'
;MPNHPPQNLTIATTGASGSVFLRQLLIAVERDARIQTVNFIASDSALRVLAEELGIQGRANLLRQILSNQNSSPKNSTKTSAGRAHIASKIKEHKIEEPKIKEQTNADIGANVASGSYPADAMVVLPCSMGTLARIANGVASHLIERAADVCLKEKRPLVLCVRETPLNKIHIRNMYRAADAGATIFPLIPAFYYRPTSLGTWLASSLIASSAIWAFLSAMPSAGKADLSAAYRPRDRNSSS
;
A
#
# COMPACT_ATOMS: atom_id res chain seq x y z
N MET A 1 -0.11 -10.02 -20.79
CA MET A 1 -0.37 -8.97 -19.79
C MET A 1 -1.53 -8.14 -20.28
N PRO A 2 -2.48 -7.71 -19.44
CA PRO A 2 -3.56 -6.86 -19.89
C PRO A 2 -3.00 -5.57 -20.52
N ASN A 3 -3.55 -5.17 -21.68
CA ASN A 3 -3.11 -3.98 -22.40
C ASN A 3 -3.61 -2.65 -21.80
N HIS A 4 -4.25 -2.69 -20.64
CA HIS A 4 -4.75 -1.51 -19.94
C HIS A 4 -4.13 -1.43 -18.54
N PRO A 5 -3.99 -0.23 -17.97
CA PRO A 5 -3.55 -0.07 -16.59
C PRO A 5 -4.52 -0.78 -15.63
N PRO A 6 -4.03 -1.30 -14.50
CA PRO A 6 -4.88 -1.93 -13.51
C PRO A 6 -5.91 -0.92 -12.98
N GLN A 7 -7.16 -1.34 -12.94
CA GLN A 7 -8.29 -0.55 -12.43
C GLN A 7 -8.77 -1.05 -11.07
N ASN A 8 -8.64 -2.36 -10.83
CA ASN A 8 -9.07 -3.03 -9.61
C ASN A 8 -7.89 -3.64 -8.89
N LEU A 9 -7.50 -3.06 -7.77
CA LEU A 9 -6.34 -3.48 -7.00
C LEU A 9 -6.73 -4.22 -5.73
N THR A 10 -5.87 -5.15 -5.31
CA THR A 10 -5.87 -5.66 -3.93
C THR A 10 -4.62 -5.15 -3.23
N ILE A 11 -4.79 -4.45 -2.12
CA ILE A 11 -3.68 -3.97 -1.28
C ILE A 11 -3.81 -4.62 0.08
N ALA A 12 -2.78 -5.36 0.48
CA ALA A 12 -2.74 -6.02 1.77
C ALA A 12 -1.59 -5.50 2.64
N THR A 13 -1.77 -5.52 3.96
CA THR A 13 -0.72 -5.16 4.92
C THR A 13 -0.61 -6.21 6.01
N THR A 14 0.62 -6.48 6.45
CA THR A 14 0.91 -7.52 7.42
C THR A 14 1.85 -7.02 8.53
N GLY A 15 2.16 -7.85 9.51
CA GLY A 15 2.90 -7.48 10.71
C GLY A 15 4.39 -7.28 10.49
N ALA A 16 4.78 -6.43 9.55
CA ALA A 16 6.14 -5.97 9.36
C ALA A 16 6.20 -4.45 9.43
N SER A 17 7.33 -3.88 9.84
CA SER A 17 7.56 -2.43 9.90
C SER A 17 7.54 -1.83 8.49
N GLY A 18 7.02 -0.60 8.35
CA GLY A 18 6.93 0.12 7.09
C GLY A 18 5.53 0.64 6.78
N SER A 19 4.68 0.85 7.79
CA SER A 19 3.31 1.37 7.64
C SER A 19 3.25 2.73 6.94
N VAL A 20 4.32 3.50 7.02
CA VAL A 20 4.45 4.78 6.32
C VAL A 20 4.43 4.58 4.79
N PHE A 21 5.02 3.51 4.26
CA PHE A 21 4.95 3.18 2.83
C PHE A 21 3.52 2.79 2.42
N LEU A 22 2.82 2.01 3.25
CA LEU A 22 1.42 1.69 3.04
C LEU A 22 0.57 2.96 2.94
N ARG A 23 0.73 3.89 3.87
CA ARG A 23 0.00 5.17 3.85
C ARG A 23 0.24 5.92 2.54
N GLN A 24 1.49 6.05 2.09
CA GLN A 24 1.81 6.74 0.84
C GLN A 24 1.19 6.05 -0.37
N LEU A 25 1.21 4.72 -0.42
CA LEU A 25 0.55 3.97 -1.49
C LEU A 25 -0.97 4.21 -1.48
N LEU A 26 -1.63 4.13 -0.33
CA LEU A 26 -3.08 4.35 -0.22
C LEU A 26 -3.46 5.77 -0.63
N ILE A 27 -2.68 6.79 -0.24
CA ILE A 27 -2.89 8.18 -0.69
C ILE A 27 -2.72 8.31 -2.22
N ALA A 28 -1.72 7.65 -2.79
CA ALA A 28 -1.47 7.70 -4.23
C ALA A 28 -2.62 7.06 -5.02
N VAL A 29 -3.06 5.86 -4.63
CA VAL A 29 -4.16 5.17 -5.33
C VAL A 29 -5.51 5.84 -5.11
N GLU A 30 -5.74 6.49 -3.97
CA GLU A 30 -6.96 7.27 -3.71
C GLU A 30 -7.09 8.43 -4.69
N ARG A 31 -5.99 9.11 -4.96
CA ARG A 31 -5.94 10.28 -5.87
C ARG A 31 -5.94 9.92 -7.34
N ASP A 32 -5.61 8.69 -7.69
CA ASP A 32 -5.49 8.29 -9.10
C ASP A 32 -6.85 7.92 -9.70
N ALA A 33 -7.39 8.78 -10.56
CA ALA A 33 -8.70 8.60 -11.20
C ALA A 33 -8.82 7.32 -12.06
N ARG A 34 -7.72 6.66 -12.40
CA ARG A 34 -7.70 5.44 -13.20
C ARG A 34 -7.98 4.19 -12.40
N ILE A 35 -7.68 4.24 -11.10
CA ILE A 35 -8.03 3.19 -10.16
C ILE A 35 -9.50 3.34 -9.82
N GLN A 36 -10.30 2.34 -10.10
CA GLN A 36 -11.74 2.31 -9.83
C GLN A 36 -12.04 1.71 -8.47
N THR A 37 -11.38 0.60 -8.13
CA THR A 37 -11.64 -0.12 -6.89
C THR A 37 -10.33 -0.59 -6.25
N VAL A 38 -10.24 -0.44 -4.93
CA VAL A 38 -9.16 -1.00 -4.11
C VAL A 38 -9.78 -1.87 -3.02
N ASN A 39 -9.42 -3.14 -2.98
CA ASN A 39 -9.73 -4.04 -1.88
C ASN A 39 -8.57 -3.98 -0.88
N PHE A 40 -8.81 -3.40 0.28
CA PHE A 40 -7.79 -3.27 1.33
C PHE A 40 -7.97 -4.32 2.41
N ILE A 41 -6.89 -5.04 2.74
CA ILE A 41 -6.91 -6.13 3.74
C ILE A 41 -5.77 -5.89 4.74
N ALA A 42 -6.10 -5.78 6.03
CA ALA A 42 -5.12 -5.70 7.11
C ALA A 42 -5.16 -6.96 7.98
N SER A 43 -4.00 -7.60 8.20
CA SER A 43 -3.90 -8.70 9.16
C SER A 43 -3.98 -8.18 10.59
N ASP A 44 -4.30 -9.05 11.57
CA ASP A 44 -4.34 -8.64 12.97
C ASP A 44 -2.97 -8.19 13.49
N SER A 45 -1.90 -8.84 13.04
CA SER A 45 -0.53 -8.41 13.35
C SER A 45 -0.17 -7.04 12.73
N ALA A 46 -0.77 -6.67 11.60
CA ALA A 46 -0.59 -5.35 11.01
C ALA A 46 -1.18 -4.24 11.88
N LEU A 47 -2.33 -4.49 12.54
CA LEU A 47 -2.96 -3.49 13.40
C LEU A 47 -2.03 -3.05 14.54
N ARG A 48 -1.26 -3.98 15.10
CA ARG A 48 -0.25 -3.67 16.12
C ARG A 48 0.84 -2.77 15.58
N VAL A 49 1.39 -3.08 14.40
CA VAL A 49 2.44 -2.26 13.78
C VAL A 49 1.91 -0.87 13.39
N LEU A 50 0.69 -0.80 12.87
CA LEU A 50 0.01 0.46 12.56
C LEU A 50 -0.21 1.32 13.81
N ALA A 51 -0.52 0.70 14.94
CA ALA A 51 -0.64 1.40 16.22
C ALA A 51 0.70 1.98 16.68
N GLU A 52 1.77 1.20 16.61
CA GLU A 52 3.11 1.60 17.05
C GLU A 52 3.72 2.67 16.12
N GLU A 53 3.58 2.54 14.80
CA GLU A 53 4.24 3.43 13.83
C GLU A 53 3.42 4.67 13.46
N LEU A 54 2.09 4.55 13.45
CA LEU A 54 1.19 5.60 13.00
C LEU A 54 0.22 6.10 14.09
N GLY A 55 0.26 5.55 15.29
CA GLY A 55 -0.65 5.92 16.39
C GLY A 55 -2.11 5.53 16.14
N ILE A 56 -2.36 4.54 15.28
CA ILE A 56 -3.70 4.11 14.90
C ILE A 56 -4.29 3.24 16.02
N GLN A 57 -5.55 3.52 16.40
CA GLN A 57 -6.21 2.80 17.48
C GLN A 57 -7.29 1.86 16.96
N GLY A 58 -6.98 0.57 16.98
CA GLY A 58 -7.94 -0.49 16.63
C GLY A 58 -8.31 -0.51 15.14
N ARG A 59 -9.36 -1.28 14.84
CA ARG A 59 -9.84 -1.53 13.48
C ARG A 59 -10.93 -0.52 13.03
N ALA A 60 -11.60 0.13 13.99
CA ALA A 60 -12.68 1.05 13.68
C ALA A 60 -12.19 2.23 12.82
N ASN A 61 -12.80 2.43 11.66
CA ASN A 61 -12.40 3.49 10.72
C ASN A 61 -10.90 3.45 10.33
N LEU A 62 -10.32 2.26 10.20
CA LEU A 62 -8.89 2.05 9.97
C LEU A 62 -8.37 2.87 8.78
N LEU A 63 -9.01 2.78 7.62
CA LEU A 63 -8.64 3.54 6.42
C LEU A 63 -8.64 5.05 6.68
N ARG A 64 -9.69 5.57 7.33
CA ARG A 64 -9.76 6.99 7.66
C ARG A 64 -8.62 7.42 8.57
N GLN A 65 -8.27 6.61 9.57
CA GLN A 65 -7.14 6.88 10.45
C GLN A 65 -5.82 6.88 9.67
N ILE A 66 -5.60 5.91 8.77
CA ILE A 66 -4.38 5.84 7.94
C ILE A 66 -4.27 7.08 7.05
N LEU A 67 -5.36 7.50 6.40
CA LEU A 67 -5.36 8.57 5.41
C LEU A 67 -5.33 9.97 6.04
N SER A 68 -5.96 10.17 7.22
CA SER A 68 -6.09 11.48 7.87
C SER A 68 -4.87 11.92 8.67
N ASN A 69 -3.98 11.02 9.07
CA ASN A 69 -2.86 11.31 9.98
C ASN A 69 -1.69 12.01 9.24
N GLN A 70 -1.97 13.14 8.58
CA GLN A 70 -0.96 13.89 7.81
C GLN A 70 -0.11 14.86 8.65
N ASN A 71 -0.49 15.20 9.89
CA ASN A 71 0.30 16.12 10.73
C ASN A 71 -0.12 16.02 12.21
N SER A 72 0.35 15.02 12.94
CA SER A 72 0.38 15.14 14.41
C SER A 72 1.80 14.96 14.93
N SER A 73 2.56 16.06 14.91
CA SER A 73 3.52 16.28 16.00
C SER A 73 2.73 16.22 17.32
N PRO A 74 3.29 15.69 18.41
CA PRO A 74 2.57 15.62 19.69
C PRO A 74 2.30 17.02 20.19
N LYS A 75 1.10 17.54 19.94
CA LYS A 75 0.62 18.74 20.63
C LYS A 75 0.05 18.30 21.96
N ASN A 76 0.71 18.70 23.05
CA ASN A 76 0.18 18.73 24.39
C ASN A 76 -1.27 19.24 24.37
N SER A 77 -2.21 18.35 24.73
CA SER A 77 -3.61 18.71 24.85
C SER A 77 -3.88 19.41 26.18
N THR A 78 -3.97 20.73 26.16
CA THR A 78 -4.72 21.47 27.17
C THR A 78 -6.19 21.50 26.72
N LYS A 79 -7.04 20.94 27.55
CA LYS A 79 -8.50 20.96 27.41
C LYS A 79 -9.00 22.41 27.49
N THR A 80 -9.79 22.82 26.50
CA THR A 80 -10.74 23.92 26.73
C THR A 80 -12.06 23.56 26.04
N SER A 81 -13.08 23.48 26.86
CA SER A 81 -14.49 23.32 26.52
C SER A 81 -15.05 24.63 26.01
N ALA A 82 -15.78 24.65 24.93
CA ALA A 82 -17.01 25.39 24.68
C ALA A 82 -17.36 25.47 23.19
N GLY A 83 -18.65 25.33 22.86
CA GLY A 83 -19.18 25.79 21.58
C GLY A 83 -20.03 24.77 20.83
N ARG A 84 -21.22 24.40 21.38
CA ARG A 84 -22.34 23.88 20.60
C ARG A 84 -22.89 25.00 19.71
N ALA A 85 -22.91 24.84 18.41
CA ALA A 85 -23.78 25.64 17.53
C ALA A 85 -24.31 24.80 16.41
N HIS A 86 -25.65 24.72 16.36
CA HIS A 86 -26.52 24.25 15.29
C HIS A 86 -26.08 24.68 13.90
N ILE A 87 -25.98 23.76 12.95
CA ILE A 87 -26.36 23.99 11.57
C ILE A 87 -27.04 22.71 11.05
N ALA A 88 -28.37 22.69 11.15
CA ALA A 88 -29.20 21.84 10.31
C ALA A 88 -29.47 22.59 9.03
N SER A 89 -28.97 22.17 7.88
CA SER A 89 -29.60 22.57 6.61
C SER A 89 -29.09 21.72 5.44
N LYS A 90 -30.06 21.16 4.72
CA LYS A 90 -30.03 20.62 3.36
C LYS A 90 -29.23 19.34 3.14
N ILE A 91 -29.87 18.24 3.48
CA ILE A 91 -29.58 16.95 2.84
C ILE A 91 -30.09 17.06 1.39
N LYS A 92 -29.19 17.39 0.46
CA LYS A 92 -29.38 17.00 -0.93
C LYS A 92 -29.08 15.51 -0.95
N GLU A 93 -29.99 14.70 -1.51
CA GLU A 93 -29.75 13.30 -1.86
C GLU A 93 -28.54 13.23 -2.78
N HIS A 94 -27.36 13.13 -2.19
CA HIS A 94 -26.17 12.71 -2.90
C HIS A 94 -26.29 11.19 -3.06
N LYS A 95 -26.31 10.72 -4.30
CA LYS A 95 -26.01 9.36 -4.67
C LYS A 95 -24.79 8.97 -3.83
N ILE A 96 -24.93 8.01 -2.92
CA ILE A 96 -23.82 7.51 -2.10
C ILE A 96 -22.90 6.82 -3.09
N GLU A 97 -21.88 7.50 -3.57
CA GLU A 97 -20.82 6.87 -4.34
C GLU A 97 -20.11 5.90 -3.39
N GLU A 98 -20.04 4.64 -3.80
CA GLU A 98 -19.32 3.65 -3.02
C GLU A 98 -17.86 4.07 -2.85
N PRO A 99 -17.27 3.94 -1.64
CA PRO A 99 -15.90 4.36 -1.42
C PRO A 99 -14.97 3.55 -2.34
N LYS A 100 -14.02 4.22 -2.98
CA LYS A 100 -13.03 3.61 -3.87
C LYS A 100 -12.22 2.53 -3.16
N ILE A 101 -11.83 2.76 -1.91
CA ILE A 101 -11.11 1.79 -1.09
C ILE A 101 -12.09 1.10 -0.16
N LYS A 102 -12.24 -0.22 -0.35
CA LYS A 102 -13.15 -1.09 0.42
C LYS A 102 -12.32 -1.96 1.37
N GLU A 103 -12.53 -1.80 2.67
CA GLU A 103 -11.88 -2.65 3.67
C GLU A 103 -12.52 -4.04 3.70
N GLN A 104 -11.69 -5.08 3.73
CA GLN A 104 -12.11 -6.48 3.85
C GLN A 104 -11.45 -7.13 5.05
N THR A 105 -12.18 -8.03 5.70
CA THR A 105 -11.70 -8.75 6.88
C THR A 105 -10.77 -9.90 6.47
N ASN A 106 -9.56 -9.94 7.04
CA ASN A 106 -8.58 -10.98 6.71
C ASN A 106 -9.04 -12.41 7.08
N ALA A 107 -9.99 -12.56 8.00
CA ALA A 107 -10.58 -13.84 8.36
C ALA A 107 -11.63 -14.34 7.35
N ASP A 108 -12.17 -13.47 6.49
CA ASP A 108 -13.19 -13.81 5.51
C ASP A 108 -12.58 -14.37 4.22
N ILE A 109 -12.28 -15.65 4.21
CA ILE A 109 -11.77 -16.36 3.03
C ILE A 109 -12.83 -16.56 1.92
N GLY A 110 -14.09 -16.17 2.15
CA GLY A 110 -15.17 -16.15 1.17
C GLY A 110 -15.37 -14.82 0.47
N ALA A 111 -14.59 -13.79 0.83
CA ALA A 111 -14.67 -12.47 0.20
C ALA A 111 -14.36 -12.53 -1.31
N ASN A 112 -14.81 -11.51 -2.05
CA ASN A 112 -14.72 -11.46 -3.51
C ASN A 112 -13.31 -11.72 -4.06
N VAL A 113 -12.26 -11.16 -3.44
CA VAL A 113 -10.85 -11.33 -3.88
C VAL A 113 -10.31 -12.75 -3.67
N ALA A 114 -11.03 -13.61 -2.94
CA ALA A 114 -10.70 -15.03 -2.78
C ALA A 114 -11.08 -15.87 -4.02
N SER A 115 -11.81 -15.29 -4.96
CA SER A 115 -12.26 -15.96 -6.19
C SER A 115 -11.47 -15.53 -7.41
N GLY A 116 -11.07 -16.49 -8.27
CA GLY A 116 -10.43 -16.20 -9.55
C GLY A 116 -11.34 -15.48 -10.54
N SER A 117 -12.66 -15.61 -10.41
CA SER A 117 -13.64 -14.92 -11.25
C SER A 117 -13.79 -13.43 -10.90
N TYR A 118 -13.35 -12.98 -9.72
CA TYR A 118 -13.35 -11.57 -9.38
C TYR A 118 -12.27 -10.82 -10.18
N PRO A 119 -12.60 -9.68 -10.81
CA PRO A 119 -11.69 -8.97 -11.70
C PRO A 119 -10.67 -8.10 -10.94
N ALA A 120 -9.89 -8.72 -10.04
CA ALA A 120 -8.72 -8.05 -9.47
C ALA A 120 -7.58 -8.08 -10.51
N ASP A 121 -7.06 -6.94 -10.90
CA ASP A 121 -6.02 -6.84 -11.92
C ASP A 121 -4.63 -7.15 -11.36
N ALA A 122 -4.39 -6.83 -10.10
CA ALA A 122 -3.11 -7.04 -9.45
C ALA A 122 -3.22 -6.96 -7.91
N MET A 123 -2.19 -7.47 -7.21
CA MET A 123 -2.11 -7.42 -5.76
C MET A 123 -0.74 -6.94 -5.28
N VAL A 124 -0.76 -6.11 -4.24
CA VAL A 124 0.43 -5.66 -3.50
C VAL A 124 0.28 -6.02 -2.03
N VAL A 125 1.28 -6.68 -1.44
CA VAL A 125 1.38 -6.89 0.01
C VAL A 125 2.45 -5.97 0.56
N LEU A 126 2.05 -4.93 1.29
CA LEU A 126 2.93 -3.83 1.73
C LEU A 126 2.60 -3.38 3.17
N PRO A 127 3.52 -3.51 4.12
CA PRO A 127 4.68 -4.39 4.08
C PRO A 127 4.29 -5.87 4.16
N CYS A 128 5.16 -6.74 3.64
CA CYS A 128 5.00 -8.19 3.70
C CYS A 128 5.94 -8.79 4.76
N SER A 129 5.37 -9.37 5.81
CA SER A 129 6.14 -10.08 6.84
C SER A 129 6.68 -11.41 6.33
N MET A 130 7.78 -11.89 6.91
CA MET A 130 8.38 -13.18 6.54
C MET A 130 7.43 -14.36 6.80
N GLY A 131 6.54 -14.26 7.79
CA GLY A 131 5.52 -15.28 8.03
C GLY A 131 4.48 -15.34 6.92
N THR A 132 4.01 -14.19 6.42
CA THR A 132 3.08 -14.13 5.27
C THR A 132 3.78 -14.58 3.99
N LEU A 133 5.00 -14.12 3.74
CA LEU A 133 5.83 -14.61 2.62
C LEU A 133 5.95 -16.13 2.65
N ALA A 134 6.26 -16.71 3.82
CA ALA A 134 6.41 -18.16 3.97
C ALA A 134 5.13 -18.92 3.60
N ARG A 135 3.95 -18.43 4.06
CA ARG A 135 2.67 -19.06 3.72
C ARG A 135 2.37 -18.96 2.22
N ILE A 136 2.55 -17.80 1.62
CA ILE A 136 2.35 -17.61 0.17
C ILE A 136 3.31 -18.50 -0.63
N ALA A 137 4.60 -18.50 -0.29
CA ALA A 137 5.63 -19.29 -0.99
C ALA A 137 5.42 -20.81 -0.92
N ASN A 138 4.62 -21.29 0.04
CA ASN A 138 4.33 -22.71 0.21
C ASN A 138 2.85 -23.06 -0.04
N GLY A 139 2.06 -22.14 -0.62
CA GLY A 139 0.66 -22.38 -0.98
C GLY A 139 -0.28 -22.55 0.22
N VAL A 140 0.08 -21.99 1.39
CA VAL A 140 -0.75 -22.07 2.60
C VAL A 140 -1.67 -20.86 2.66
N ALA A 141 -2.94 -21.04 2.33
CA ALA A 141 -3.95 -19.99 2.25
C ALA A 141 -4.91 -20.04 3.44
N SER A 142 -4.42 -19.71 4.65
CA SER A 142 -5.19 -19.79 5.89
C SER A 142 -6.12 -18.57 6.08
N HIS A 143 -5.80 -17.44 5.48
CA HIS A 143 -6.55 -16.18 5.58
C HIS A 143 -6.67 -15.53 4.21
N LEU A 144 -7.47 -14.47 4.14
CA LEU A 144 -7.80 -13.81 2.88
C LEU A 144 -6.57 -13.27 2.14
N ILE A 145 -5.57 -12.74 2.84
CA ILE A 145 -4.34 -12.22 2.22
C ILE A 145 -3.62 -13.30 1.43
N GLU A 146 -3.39 -14.47 2.06
CA GLU A 146 -2.71 -15.59 1.41
C GLU A 146 -3.57 -16.19 0.29
N ARG A 147 -4.90 -16.25 0.50
CA ARG A 147 -5.83 -16.73 -0.51
C ARG A 147 -5.87 -15.83 -1.74
N ALA A 148 -5.93 -14.52 -1.56
CA ALA A 148 -5.90 -13.56 -2.67
C ALA A 148 -4.56 -13.60 -3.42
N ALA A 149 -3.44 -13.80 -2.71
CA ALA A 149 -2.13 -13.99 -3.34
C ALA A 149 -2.07 -15.30 -4.16
N ASP A 150 -2.61 -16.41 -3.64
CA ASP A 150 -2.74 -17.69 -4.36
C ASP A 150 -3.59 -17.52 -5.64
N VAL A 151 -4.70 -16.77 -5.54
CA VAL A 151 -5.52 -16.45 -6.72
C VAL A 151 -4.71 -15.66 -7.75
N CYS A 152 -3.93 -14.66 -7.34
CA CYS A 152 -3.08 -13.91 -8.27
C CYS A 152 -2.08 -14.84 -8.97
N LEU A 153 -1.40 -15.71 -8.25
CA LEU A 153 -0.44 -16.66 -8.83
C LEU A 153 -1.09 -17.61 -9.83
N LYS A 154 -2.20 -18.26 -9.47
CA LYS A 154 -2.86 -19.21 -10.36
C LYS A 154 -3.50 -18.57 -11.60
N GLU A 155 -3.97 -17.33 -11.50
CA GLU A 155 -4.54 -16.56 -12.62
C GLU A 155 -3.46 -15.76 -13.38
N LYS A 156 -2.17 -15.91 -13.01
CA LYS A 156 -1.03 -15.19 -13.60
C LYS A 156 -1.21 -13.67 -13.56
N ARG A 157 -1.84 -13.17 -12.48
CA ARG A 157 -1.98 -11.75 -12.22
C ARG A 157 -0.74 -11.23 -11.46
N PRO A 158 -0.30 -10.00 -11.72
CA PRO A 158 0.81 -9.41 -10.98
C PRO A 158 0.62 -9.47 -9.46
N LEU A 159 1.59 -10.08 -8.76
CA LEU A 159 1.67 -10.11 -7.30
C LEU A 159 3.00 -9.51 -6.87
N VAL A 160 2.97 -8.43 -6.09
CA VAL A 160 4.15 -7.77 -5.55
C VAL A 160 4.21 -7.97 -4.04
N LEU A 161 5.28 -8.59 -3.56
CA LEU A 161 5.52 -8.84 -2.13
C LEU A 161 6.61 -7.90 -1.63
N CYS A 162 6.19 -6.81 -0.96
CA CYS A 162 7.07 -5.79 -0.42
C CYS A 162 7.64 -6.24 0.94
N VAL A 163 8.66 -7.08 0.90
CA VAL A 163 9.22 -7.72 2.08
C VAL A 163 10.06 -6.76 2.94
N ARG A 164 9.90 -6.88 4.27
CA ARG A 164 10.71 -6.11 5.23
C ARG A 164 11.16 -6.99 6.38
N GLU A 165 12.46 -7.25 6.45
CA GLU A 165 13.12 -7.98 7.53
C GLU A 165 14.63 -7.74 7.50
N THR A 166 15.26 -7.73 8.67
CA THR A 166 16.72 -7.69 8.81
C THR A 166 17.14 -8.23 10.19
N PRO A 167 18.19 -9.07 10.30
CA PRO A 167 18.89 -9.77 9.21
C PRO A 167 18.03 -10.88 8.59
N LEU A 168 18.34 -11.28 7.36
CA LEU A 168 17.68 -12.41 6.70
C LEU A 168 18.38 -13.73 7.07
N ASN A 169 17.59 -14.77 7.34
CA ASN A 169 18.07 -16.13 7.49
C ASN A 169 17.87 -16.94 6.19
N LYS A 170 18.45 -18.16 6.15
CA LYS A 170 18.36 -19.04 4.97
C LYS A 170 16.92 -19.43 4.60
N ILE A 171 16.00 -19.50 5.57
CA ILE A 171 14.59 -19.82 5.34
C ILE A 171 13.92 -18.65 4.64
N HIS A 172 14.18 -17.41 5.07
CA HIS A 172 13.65 -16.20 4.43
C HIS A 172 14.08 -16.13 2.96
N ILE A 173 15.38 -16.32 2.69
CA ILE A 173 15.94 -16.29 1.34
C ILE A 173 15.30 -17.38 0.46
N ARG A 174 15.15 -18.60 0.98
CA ARG A 174 14.52 -19.71 0.26
C ARG A 174 13.05 -19.43 -0.05
N ASN A 175 12.30 -18.84 0.86
CA ASN A 175 10.91 -18.48 0.64
C ASN A 175 10.76 -17.33 -0.36
N MET A 176 11.66 -16.34 -0.36
CA MET A 176 11.70 -15.31 -1.40
C MET A 176 11.94 -15.92 -2.78
N TYR A 177 12.89 -16.85 -2.88
CA TYR A 177 13.16 -17.57 -4.13
C TYR A 177 11.94 -18.35 -4.61
N ARG A 178 11.29 -19.14 -3.73
CA ARG A 178 10.11 -19.92 -4.08
C ARG A 178 8.93 -19.04 -4.54
N ALA A 179 8.69 -17.93 -3.85
CA ALA A 179 7.63 -17.01 -4.24
C ALA A 179 7.92 -16.35 -5.60
N ALA A 180 9.18 -16.00 -5.86
CA ALA A 180 9.61 -15.47 -7.16
C ALA A 180 9.47 -16.52 -8.28
N ASP A 181 9.87 -17.76 -8.03
CA ASP A 181 9.75 -18.89 -8.95
C ASP A 181 8.28 -19.19 -9.29
N ALA A 182 7.36 -19.02 -8.32
CA ALA A 182 5.93 -19.12 -8.53
C ALA A 182 5.32 -17.94 -9.30
N GLY A 183 6.07 -16.87 -9.59
CA GLY A 183 5.63 -15.73 -10.38
C GLY A 183 5.39 -14.43 -9.60
N ALA A 184 5.65 -14.39 -8.28
CA ALA A 184 5.58 -13.16 -7.51
C ALA A 184 6.81 -12.27 -7.75
N THR A 185 6.61 -10.96 -7.72
CA THR A 185 7.72 -9.99 -7.65
C THR A 185 8.11 -9.78 -6.19
N ILE A 186 9.36 -10.12 -5.83
CA ILE A 186 9.91 -9.82 -4.52
C ILE A 186 10.47 -8.40 -4.53
N PHE A 187 9.93 -7.55 -3.67
CA PHE A 187 10.31 -6.16 -3.53
C PHE A 187 10.77 -5.87 -2.09
N PRO A 188 12.08 -5.90 -1.81
CA PRO A 188 12.57 -5.50 -0.50
C PRO A 188 12.32 -4.01 -0.24
N LEU A 189 11.77 -3.66 0.93
CA LEU A 189 11.58 -2.27 1.34
C LEU A 189 12.93 -1.65 1.75
N ILE A 190 13.78 -1.41 0.75
CA ILE A 190 15.10 -0.80 0.92
C ILE A 190 15.07 0.61 0.34
N PRO A 191 15.48 1.62 1.12
CA PRO A 191 15.52 3.00 0.67
C PRO A 191 16.45 3.23 -0.52
N ALA A 192 16.04 4.08 -1.48
CA ALA A 192 16.88 4.56 -2.57
C ALA A 192 17.29 6.02 -2.34
N PHE A 193 18.57 6.33 -2.51
CA PHE A 193 19.14 7.66 -2.27
C PHE A 193 19.44 8.46 -3.55
N TYR A 194 19.18 7.89 -4.71
CA TYR A 194 19.52 8.50 -6.01
C TYR A 194 18.88 9.88 -6.23
N TYR A 195 17.69 10.10 -5.67
CA TYR A 195 16.91 11.33 -5.86
C TYR A 195 17.23 12.43 -4.85
N ARG A 196 18.25 12.25 -3.98
CA ARG A 196 18.64 13.21 -2.94
C ARG A 196 17.44 13.79 -2.20
N PRO A 197 16.60 12.97 -1.60
CA PRO A 197 15.38 13.45 -0.93
C PRO A 197 15.73 14.40 0.20
N THR A 198 15.00 15.52 0.28
CA THR A 198 15.22 16.59 1.28
C THR A 198 14.38 16.39 2.54
N SER A 199 13.44 15.46 2.53
CA SER A 199 12.58 15.12 3.67
C SER A 199 12.30 13.64 3.72
N LEU A 200 11.90 13.13 4.90
CA LEU A 200 11.50 11.74 5.06
C LEU A 200 10.32 11.37 4.14
N GLY A 201 9.35 12.26 3.97
CA GLY A 201 8.20 12.05 3.09
C GLY A 201 8.61 11.93 1.62
N THR A 202 9.48 12.82 1.13
CA THR A 202 10.02 12.77 -0.24
C THR A 202 10.87 11.51 -0.46
N TRP A 203 11.63 11.12 0.57
CA TRP A 203 12.45 9.93 0.54
C TRP A 203 11.59 8.64 0.46
N LEU A 204 10.53 8.56 1.26
CA LEU A 204 9.59 7.44 1.23
C LEU A 204 8.85 7.35 -0.10
N ALA A 205 8.35 8.47 -0.62
CA ALA A 205 7.71 8.54 -1.94
C ALA A 205 8.69 8.13 -3.05
N SER A 206 9.93 8.62 -3.03
CA SER A 206 10.95 8.28 -4.02
C SER A 206 11.34 6.81 -3.96
N SER A 207 11.42 6.21 -2.78
CA SER A 207 11.76 4.79 -2.62
C SER A 207 10.67 3.86 -3.16
N LEU A 208 9.39 4.21 -2.98
CA LEU A 208 8.26 3.48 -3.58
C LEU A 208 8.17 3.66 -5.09
N ILE A 209 8.40 4.89 -5.58
CA ILE A 209 8.31 5.24 -7.01
C ILE A 209 9.53 4.76 -7.79
N ALA A 210 10.73 4.81 -7.18
CA ALA A 210 11.97 4.45 -7.85
C ALA A 210 12.15 2.95 -8.06
N SER A 211 11.35 2.11 -7.44
CA SER A 211 11.48 0.69 -7.64
C SER A 211 10.81 0.23 -8.92
N SER A 212 11.58 -0.44 -9.75
CA SER A 212 11.13 -0.88 -11.08
C SER A 212 9.90 -1.79 -11.06
N ALA A 213 9.66 -2.52 -9.99
CA ALA A 213 8.53 -3.46 -9.90
C ALA A 213 7.22 -2.77 -9.50
N ILE A 214 7.22 -1.91 -8.48
CA ILE A 214 6.08 -1.04 -8.22
C ILE A 214 5.97 0.02 -9.32
N TRP A 215 7.08 0.47 -9.89
CA TRP A 215 7.07 1.38 -11.02
C TRP A 215 6.50 0.74 -12.30
N ALA A 216 6.84 -0.50 -12.64
CA ALA A 216 6.20 -1.21 -13.74
C ALA A 216 4.69 -1.40 -13.48
N PHE A 217 4.32 -1.64 -12.23
CA PHE A 217 2.96 -1.76 -11.77
C PHE A 217 2.23 -0.40 -11.79
N LEU A 218 2.87 0.67 -11.29
CA LEU A 218 2.34 2.03 -11.27
C LEU A 218 2.59 2.80 -12.57
N SER A 219 3.56 2.46 -13.40
CA SER A 219 3.83 3.09 -14.69
C SER A 219 2.98 2.53 -15.83
N ALA A 220 2.36 1.38 -15.63
CA ALA A 220 1.15 1.04 -16.37
C ALA A 220 0.03 2.04 -16.07
N MET A 221 0.15 2.86 -15.03
CA MET A 221 -0.74 3.95 -14.68
C MET A 221 -0.28 5.25 -15.38
N PRO A 222 -1.05 5.91 -16.28
CA PRO A 222 -0.63 7.12 -16.97
C PRO A 222 -0.56 8.36 -16.06
N SER A 223 0.43 9.05 -16.17
CA SER A 223 0.94 10.45 -16.10
C SER A 223 0.55 11.48 -15.03
N ALA A 224 -0.39 11.36 -14.15
CA ALA A 224 -0.69 12.43 -13.17
C ALA A 224 0.40 12.60 -12.07
N GLY A 225 1.14 11.51 -11.74
CA GLY A 225 2.24 11.56 -10.78
C GLY A 225 3.62 11.90 -11.38
N LYS A 226 3.76 11.84 -12.71
CA LYS A 226 5.04 12.12 -13.37
C LYS A 226 5.37 13.62 -13.46
N ALA A 227 4.37 14.47 -13.58
CA ALA A 227 4.56 15.91 -13.72
C ALA A 227 5.14 16.54 -12.43
N ASP A 228 4.71 16.04 -11.27
CA ASP A 228 5.12 16.60 -9.97
C ASP A 228 6.54 16.17 -9.55
N LEU A 229 6.99 14.99 -10.01
CA LEU A 229 8.34 14.48 -9.71
C LEU A 229 9.41 15.06 -10.64
N SER A 230 9.07 15.38 -11.90
CA SER A 230 9.98 16.03 -12.82
C SER A 230 10.22 17.50 -12.45
N ALA A 231 9.26 18.17 -11.83
CA ALA A 231 9.41 19.52 -11.29
C ALA A 231 10.34 19.58 -10.06
N ALA A 232 10.46 18.48 -9.32
CA ALA A 232 11.35 18.37 -8.17
C ALA A 232 12.81 18.03 -8.54
N TYR A 233 13.06 17.58 -9.78
CA TYR A 233 14.39 17.23 -10.28
C TYR A 233 14.82 18.19 -11.40
N ARG A 234 15.51 19.29 -11.04
CA ARG A 234 16.41 19.99 -11.96
C ARG A 234 17.84 19.54 -11.67
N PRO A 235 18.52 18.84 -12.62
CA PRO A 235 19.95 18.64 -12.50
C PRO A 235 20.60 20.03 -12.45
N ARG A 236 21.45 20.28 -11.46
CA ARG A 236 22.33 21.46 -11.52
C ARG A 236 23.31 21.23 -12.65
N ASP A 237 23.25 22.07 -13.66
CA ASP A 237 24.24 22.13 -14.72
C ASP A 237 25.63 22.25 -14.10
N ARG A 238 26.47 21.24 -14.36
CA ARG A 238 27.88 21.24 -14.01
C ARG A 238 28.66 22.06 -15.05
N ASN A 239 28.31 23.30 -15.25
CA ASN A 239 29.10 24.21 -16.06
C ASN A 239 28.91 25.64 -15.58
N SER A 240 29.61 26.00 -14.50
CA SER A 240 30.00 27.37 -14.22
C SER A 240 31.15 27.35 -13.21
N SER A 241 32.33 27.00 -13.69
CA SER A 241 33.61 27.46 -13.11
C SER A 241 34.65 27.42 -14.22
N SER A 242 34.74 28.49 -14.90
CA SER A 242 35.98 28.99 -15.55
C SER A 242 36.43 30.20 -14.77
#